data_069dba9e03e307b8edb41fb465cb0db8
#
_entry.id   069dba9e03e307b8edb41fb465cb0db8
#
_cell.length_a   1.000
_cell.length_b   1.000
_cell.length_c   1.000
_cell.angle_alpha   90.00
_cell.angle_beta   90.00
_cell.angle_gamma   90.00
#
_symmetry.space_group_name_H-M   'P 1'
#
loop_
_entity.id
_entity.type
_entity.pdbx_description
1 polymer ?
#
loop_
_entity_poly.entity_id
_entity_poly.type
_entity_poly.pdbx_seq_one_letter_code
_entity_poly.pdbx_strand_id
1 'polypeptide(L)'
;MRKAIYAKAIDSQFLIHSLAIGRRPAMHWPDCTRCRLCFRIAWLSVALSVFFVLSALSASGAEETVPTQEILARIAAHEPVYYDGVRISGNLDLSALPGAEVQETLALVNCTIPDASFSGVTFAQDVAFWGTAFGNASLEKATFSGPADFSNATFGPASFSGCSFRQPAFFSGTLFKDNVSFEDAAFGLDAFFNAARFRGRADFNYSNFDSYSYFQATLFEGDALFSDVDFSGAVDFTAATFSRQANFIRSRLTEPYFGYANFTGPAQFGLARFSGLSSFGDALFVDEAGFSLARFSDAAYFSGAIFQDLALFGLTKFEDIVTFQEARFQGDLNFKGGSISALLLDKAVLADGSRIILNDTDISRFRARWDEIKDNVAWEPGAYLALVENYRRLGWSRDEDDCYYQYRRLSQADKRWGWSKIIDILAWLSCGYGVRPSYALAWSLLTVLSFGLVFWWGDGIRRSSRPLSGPAEEDSLPERATLRNALFFSTMVFLSQGPIDFLPVGRHRYFVILEGIAGWMLLALFLVTLGRVMIR
;
A
#
# COMPACT_ATOMS: atom_id res chain seq x y z
N MET A 1 42.56 -1.67 4.77
CA MET A 1 42.13 -0.27 4.92
C MET A 1 40.87 0.07 4.09
N ARG A 2 40.70 -0.36 2.84
CA ARG A 2 39.47 -0.11 2.03
C ARG A 2 38.22 -0.88 2.49
N LYS A 3 38.30 -2.05 3.10
CA LYS A 3 37.17 -2.71 3.78
C LYS A 3 36.55 -1.86 4.89
N ALA A 4 37.36 -1.01 5.54
CA ALA A 4 36.89 -0.09 6.57
C ALA A 4 36.25 1.18 5.97
N ILE A 5 36.61 1.57 4.76
CA ILE A 5 36.09 2.75 4.08
C ILE A 5 34.75 2.42 3.40
N TYR A 6 34.59 1.23 2.80
CA TYR A 6 33.30 0.78 2.25
C TYR A 6 32.28 0.45 3.34
N ALA A 7 32.71 -0.23 4.40
CA ALA A 7 31.85 -0.44 5.59
C ALA A 7 31.48 0.91 6.25
N LYS A 8 32.40 1.87 6.30
CA LYS A 8 32.15 3.21 6.82
C LYS A 8 31.27 4.09 5.91
N ALA A 9 31.34 3.91 4.60
CA ALA A 9 30.47 4.63 3.66
C ALA A 9 29.02 4.10 3.72
N ILE A 10 28.85 2.80 3.85
CA ILE A 10 27.53 2.19 4.09
C ILE A 10 26.99 2.56 5.46
N ASP A 11 27.83 2.48 6.51
CA ASP A 11 27.45 2.87 7.88
C ASP A 11 27.20 4.38 8.03
N SER A 12 27.91 5.25 7.29
CA SER A 12 27.70 6.70 7.39
C SER A 12 26.43 7.16 6.70
N GLN A 13 25.99 6.53 5.62
CA GLN A 13 24.68 6.81 5.03
C GLN A 13 23.53 6.25 5.90
N PHE A 14 23.73 5.11 6.55
CA PHE A 14 22.78 4.58 7.53
C PHE A 14 22.71 5.42 8.81
N LEU A 15 23.82 6.01 9.27
CA LEU A 15 23.84 6.84 10.49
C LEU A 15 23.20 8.22 10.28
N ILE A 16 23.29 8.79 9.10
CA ILE A 16 22.67 10.10 8.80
C ILE A 16 21.14 9.96 8.72
N HIS A 17 20.62 8.81 8.28
CA HIS A 17 19.17 8.56 8.26
C HIS A 17 18.62 8.08 9.61
N SER A 18 19.40 7.38 10.44
CA SER A 18 18.95 6.91 11.76
C SER A 18 18.95 7.98 12.86
N LEU A 19 19.61 9.12 12.65
CA LEU A 19 19.57 10.27 13.56
C LEU A 19 18.34 11.17 13.35
N ALA A 20 17.62 11.01 12.23
CA ALA A 20 16.40 11.77 11.93
C ALA A 20 15.10 11.08 12.39
N ILE A 21 15.12 9.81 12.75
CA ILE A 21 13.92 9.06 13.15
C ILE A 21 14.20 8.28 14.44
N GLY A 22 13.89 8.93 15.56
CA GLY A 22 13.98 8.31 16.88
C GLY A 22 12.91 7.24 17.13
N ARG A 23 13.10 6.00 16.69
CA ARG A 23 12.54 4.77 17.27
C ARG A 23 13.01 3.55 16.48
N ARG A 24 13.73 2.64 17.16
CA ARG A 24 14.12 1.34 16.61
C ARG A 24 13.00 0.31 16.80
N PRO A 25 12.66 -0.51 15.78
CA PRO A 25 12.25 -1.88 16.00
C PRO A 25 13.44 -2.83 15.78
N ALA A 26 13.59 -3.79 16.68
CA ALA A 26 14.60 -4.84 16.57
C ALA A 26 14.17 -5.81 15.45
N MET A 27 14.91 -5.85 14.34
CA MET A 27 14.81 -6.91 13.35
C MET A 27 15.89 -7.95 13.61
N HIS A 28 15.46 -9.20 13.82
CA HIS A 28 16.31 -10.37 13.81
C HIS A 28 16.73 -10.66 12.36
N TRP A 29 18.01 -10.62 12.09
CA TRP A 29 18.61 -11.08 10.83
C TRP A 29 18.88 -12.59 10.93
N PRO A 30 18.47 -13.44 9.98
CA PRO A 30 18.97 -14.80 9.92
C PRO A 30 20.41 -14.81 9.39
N ASP A 31 21.24 -15.60 10.02
CA ASP A 31 22.65 -15.82 9.68
C ASP A 31 22.81 -16.31 8.22
N CYS A 32 23.25 -15.43 7.34
CA CYS A 32 23.53 -15.76 5.94
C CYS A 32 24.96 -16.28 5.78
N THR A 33 25.13 -17.61 5.83
CA THR A 33 26.41 -18.30 5.63
C THR A 33 26.93 -18.24 4.18
N ARG A 34 26.18 -17.65 3.25
CA ARG A 34 26.57 -17.47 1.81
C ARG A 34 27.37 -16.20 1.52
N CYS A 35 27.45 -15.25 2.44
CA CYS A 35 28.26 -14.03 2.27
C CYS A 35 29.78 -14.28 2.15
N ARG A 36 30.28 -15.49 2.37
CA ARG A 36 31.73 -15.78 2.27
C ARG A 36 32.27 -15.88 0.83
N LEU A 37 31.40 -16.07 -0.16
CA LEU A 37 31.81 -16.14 -1.58
C LEU A 37 31.94 -14.75 -2.22
N CYS A 38 31.05 -13.82 -1.89
CA CYS A 38 31.14 -12.41 -2.33
C CYS A 38 32.41 -11.72 -1.82
N PHE A 39 32.98 -12.21 -0.72
CA PHE A 39 34.21 -11.65 -0.12
C PHE A 39 35.51 -12.00 -0.89
N ARG A 40 35.51 -13.01 -1.75
CA ARG A 40 36.71 -13.41 -2.51
C ARG A 40 36.86 -12.68 -3.83
N ILE A 41 35.75 -12.28 -4.46
CA ILE A 41 35.76 -11.54 -5.75
C ILE A 41 36.12 -10.05 -5.54
N ALA A 42 35.72 -9.47 -4.39
CA ALA A 42 36.11 -8.10 -4.04
C ALA A 42 37.62 -7.91 -3.76
N TRP A 43 38.40 -8.99 -3.64
CA TRP A 43 39.83 -8.89 -3.35
C TRP A 43 40.71 -8.62 -4.57
N LEU A 44 40.29 -9.00 -5.79
CA LEU A 44 41.03 -8.72 -7.03
C LEU A 44 40.86 -7.27 -7.47
N SER A 45 39.67 -6.69 -7.30
CA SER A 45 39.45 -5.25 -7.57
C SER A 45 40.14 -4.33 -6.57
N VAL A 46 40.40 -4.81 -5.33
CA VAL A 46 41.11 -4.05 -4.28
C VAL A 46 42.62 -3.97 -4.54
N ALA A 47 43.23 -4.97 -5.17
CA ALA A 47 44.68 -4.95 -5.47
C ALA A 47 45.04 -3.92 -6.53
N LEU A 48 44.19 -3.74 -7.55
CA LEU A 48 44.39 -2.71 -8.59
C LEU A 48 44.19 -1.28 -8.06
N SER A 49 43.35 -1.10 -7.03
CA SER A 49 43.01 0.24 -6.54
C SER A 49 44.02 0.83 -5.54
N VAL A 50 44.93 0.06 -4.96
CA VAL A 50 45.96 0.56 -4.00
C VAL A 50 47.11 1.26 -4.71
N PHE A 51 47.31 0.97 -5.98
CA PHE A 51 48.39 1.64 -6.78
C PHE A 51 48.02 3.09 -7.17
N PHE A 52 46.73 3.46 -7.13
CA PHE A 52 46.22 4.73 -7.67
C PHE A 52 46.19 5.92 -6.70
N VAL A 53 46.40 5.72 -5.41
CA VAL A 53 46.37 6.85 -4.45
C VAL A 53 47.68 7.65 -4.44
N LEU A 54 48.71 7.16 -5.07
CA LEU A 54 50.04 7.80 -5.06
C LEU A 54 50.37 8.66 -6.28
N SER A 55 49.52 8.69 -7.33
CA SER A 55 49.79 9.50 -8.55
C SER A 55 48.91 10.77 -8.68
N ALA A 56 48.09 11.11 -7.70
CA ALA A 56 47.18 12.25 -7.78
C ALA A 56 47.82 13.60 -7.36
N LEU A 57 49.08 13.77 -7.56
CA LEU A 57 49.79 15.06 -7.37
C LEU A 57 50.72 15.33 -8.52
N SER A 58 50.16 15.69 -9.69
CA SER A 58 50.91 16.56 -10.61
C SER A 58 50.07 16.97 -11.82
N ALA A 59 50.01 18.26 -12.01
CA ALA A 59 50.03 18.99 -13.26
C ALA A 59 48.74 19.07 -14.08
N SER A 60 48.32 20.28 -14.32
CA SER A 60 47.64 20.74 -15.54
C SER A 60 48.46 20.36 -16.78
N GLY A 61 48.35 19.11 -17.21
CA GLY A 61 48.90 18.60 -18.45
C GLY A 61 47.78 18.45 -19.47
N ALA A 62 48.06 18.66 -20.74
CA ALA A 62 47.15 18.32 -21.82
C ALA A 62 46.70 16.84 -21.65
N GLU A 63 45.41 16.59 -21.74
CA GLU A 63 44.82 15.25 -21.65
C GLU A 63 45.53 14.35 -22.67
N GLU A 64 46.21 13.31 -22.22
CA GLU A 64 46.94 12.39 -23.10
C GLU A 64 45.96 11.77 -24.10
N THR A 65 46.28 11.82 -25.39
CA THR A 65 45.39 11.33 -26.44
C THR A 65 45.94 10.05 -27.03
N VAL A 66 45.17 8.98 -26.96
CA VAL A 66 45.51 7.66 -27.50
C VAL A 66 44.68 7.42 -28.76
N PRO A 67 45.32 7.11 -29.90
CA PRO A 67 44.60 6.80 -31.13
C PRO A 67 43.91 5.44 -31.03
N THR A 68 42.69 5.33 -31.54
CA THR A 68 41.90 4.08 -31.57
C THR A 68 42.67 2.92 -32.18
N GLN A 69 43.49 3.17 -33.23
CA GLN A 69 44.30 2.14 -33.89
C GLN A 69 45.28 1.44 -32.94
N GLU A 70 45.83 2.14 -31.96
CA GLU A 70 46.72 1.55 -30.95
C GLU A 70 45.99 0.52 -30.09
N ILE A 71 44.78 0.87 -29.64
CA ILE A 71 43.91 -0.03 -28.86
C ILE A 71 43.55 -1.26 -29.68
N LEU A 72 43.11 -1.06 -30.93
CA LEU A 72 42.75 -2.14 -31.84
C LEU A 72 43.94 -3.06 -32.14
N ALA A 73 45.15 -2.49 -32.32
CA ALA A 73 46.39 -3.25 -32.57
C ALA A 73 46.74 -4.15 -31.36
N ARG A 74 46.61 -3.66 -30.12
CA ARG A 74 46.85 -4.46 -28.90
C ARG A 74 45.83 -5.59 -28.77
N ILE A 75 44.56 -5.30 -29.01
CA ILE A 75 43.50 -6.33 -28.97
C ILE A 75 43.78 -7.41 -30.03
N ALA A 76 44.15 -7.02 -31.25
CA ALA A 76 44.49 -7.96 -32.33
C ALA A 76 45.76 -8.76 -32.03
N ALA A 77 46.66 -8.24 -31.21
CA ALA A 77 47.88 -8.93 -30.75
C ALA A 77 47.61 -9.83 -29.52
N HIS A 78 46.37 -9.93 -29.05
CA HIS A 78 45.98 -10.62 -27.77
C HIS A 78 46.75 -10.09 -26.56
N GLU A 79 46.93 -8.77 -26.49
CA GLU A 79 47.56 -8.09 -25.37
C GLU A 79 46.47 -7.45 -24.48
N PRO A 80 46.58 -7.53 -23.14
CA PRO A 80 45.72 -6.77 -22.26
C PRO A 80 45.78 -5.27 -22.52
N VAL A 81 44.64 -4.61 -22.57
CA VAL A 81 44.54 -3.17 -22.78
C VAL A 81 44.21 -2.49 -21.46
N TYR A 82 45.10 -1.57 -21.08
CA TYR A 82 44.90 -0.74 -19.90
C TYR A 82 45.27 0.71 -20.14
N TYR A 83 44.32 1.62 -20.01
CA TYR A 83 44.52 3.06 -20.03
C TYR A 83 43.72 3.72 -18.90
N ASP A 84 44.28 4.79 -18.32
CA ASP A 84 43.64 5.56 -17.27
C ASP A 84 43.79 7.07 -17.54
N GLY A 85 42.64 7.77 -17.49
CA GLY A 85 42.61 9.23 -17.64
C GLY A 85 42.99 9.77 -19.01
N VAL A 86 42.86 8.96 -20.06
CA VAL A 86 43.25 9.37 -21.43
C VAL A 86 42.02 9.65 -22.30
N ARG A 87 42.22 10.48 -23.32
CA ARG A 87 41.21 10.70 -24.35
C ARG A 87 41.48 9.76 -25.55
N ILE A 88 40.48 8.97 -25.91
CA ILE A 88 40.53 8.14 -27.11
C ILE A 88 40.19 9.01 -28.32
N SER A 89 41.07 9.06 -29.32
CA SER A 89 40.81 9.81 -30.54
C SER A 89 40.23 8.93 -31.64
N GLY A 90 39.03 9.29 -32.10
CA GLY A 90 38.28 8.57 -33.14
C GLY A 90 37.20 7.65 -32.56
N ASN A 91 36.53 6.93 -33.44
CA ASN A 91 35.52 5.95 -33.08
C ASN A 91 36.18 4.63 -32.63
N LEU A 92 35.90 4.16 -31.41
CA LEU A 92 36.36 2.85 -30.94
C LEU A 92 35.38 1.78 -31.41
N ASP A 93 35.62 1.25 -32.60
CA ASP A 93 34.80 0.22 -33.22
C ASP A 93 35.46 -1.16 -33.08
N LEU A 94 34.97 -1.94 -32.10
CA LEU A 94 35.39 -3.32 -31.87
C LEU A 94 34.55 -4.32 -32.68
N SER A 95 33.42 -3.92 -33.25
CA SER A 95 32.57 -4.79 -34.07
C SER A 95 33.27 -5.19 -35.40
N ALA A 96 34.24 -4.40 -35.85
CA ALA A 96 35.05 -4.67 -37.04
C ALA A 96 36.18 -5.67 -36.79
N LEU A 97 36.44 -6.11 -35.57
CA LEU A 97 37.47 -7.09 -35.25
C LEU A 97 37.15 -8.46 -35.86
N PRO A 98 38.17 -9.21 -36.32
CA PRO A 98 37.96 -10.59 -36.77
C PRO A 98 37.34 -11.46 -35.69
N GLY A 99 36.16 -12.04 -35.99
CA GLY A 99 35.40 -12.83 -35.02
C GLY A 99 34.64 -12.01 -33.97
N ALA A 100 34.75 -10.70 -33.98
CA ALA A 100 34.13 -9.80 -33.00
C ALA A 100 34.36 -10.26 -31.54
N GLU A 101 35.59 -10.65 -31.20
CA GLU A 101 35.97 -11.17 -29.89
C GLU A 101 37.16 -10.42 -29.30
N VAL A 102 37.05 -10.05 -28.00
CA VAL A 102 38.12 -9.52 -27.17
C VAL A 102 38.49 -10.57 -26.15
N GLN A 103 39.63 -11.23 -26.34
CA GLN A 103 40.05 -12.39 -25.55
C GLN A 103 40.73 -12.01 -24.23
N GLU A 104 41.29 -10.81 -24.16
CA GLU A 104 42.03 -10.31 -22.98
C GLU A 104 41.23 -9.24 -22.25
N THR A 105 41.68 -8.91 -21.05
CA THR A 105 41.08 -7.84 -20.26
C THR A 105 41.15 -6.49 -20.96
N LEU A 106 40.03 -5.78 -21.02
CA LEU A 106 39.93 -4.43 -21.53
C LEU A 106 39.58 -3.45 -20.40
N ALA A 107 40.53 -2.58 -20.05
CA ALA A 107 40.31 -1.59 -19.01
C ALA A 107 40.63 -0.18 -19.56
N LEU A 108 39.56 0.61 -19.75
CA LEU A 108 39.63 2.03 -20.11
C LEU A 108 38.96 2.81 -18.96
N VAL A 109 39.79 3.21 -17.99
CA VAL A 109 39.35 3.78 -16.72
C VAL A 109 39.50 5.30 -16.77
N ASN A 110 38.46 6.05 -16.28
CA ASN A 110 38.45 7.52 -16.31
C ASN A 110 38.74 8.12 -17.72
N CYS A 111 38.53 7.36 -18.77
CA CYS A 111 38.82 7.78 -20.14
C CYS A 111 37.68 8.60 -20.77
N THR A 112 37.97 9.29 -21.86
CA THR A 112 36.94 9.94 -22.69
C THR A 112 36.88 9.25 -24.03
N ILE A 113 35.74 8.66 -24.39
CA ILE A 113 35.50 7.93 -25.65
C ILE A 113 34.34 8.61 -26.38
N PRO A 114 34.61 9.38 -27.47
CA PRO A 114 33.56 10.11 -28.17
C PRO A 114 32.47 9.22 -28.75
N ASP A 115 32.86 8.15 -29.42
CA ASP A 115 31.96 7.16 -30.02
C ASP A 115 32.52 5.75 -29.80
N ALA A 116 31.66 4.83 -29.35
CA ALA A 116 31.97 3.43 -29.10
C ALA A 116 31.00 2.51 -29.84
N SER A 117 31.50 1.55 -30.59
CA SER A 117 30.73 0.51 -31.27
C SER A 117 31.25 -0.86 -30.84
N PHE A 118 30.50 -1.53 -29.95
CA PHE A 118 30.83 -2.86 -29.43
C PHE A 118 29.71 -3.86 -29.76
N SER A 119 28.89 -3.55 -30.76
CA SER A 119 27.73 -4.37 -31.12
C SER A 119 28.16 -5.77 -31.60
N GLY A 120 27.56 -6.80 -30.98
CA GLY A 120 27.85 -8.20 -31.25
C GLY A 120 29.21 -8.68 -30.75
N VAL A 121 29.97 -7.87 -30.03
CA VAL A 121 31.31 -8.21 -29.52
C VAL A 121 31.20 -9.14 -28.33
N THR A 122 32.02 -10.19 -28.31
CA THR A 122 32.19 -11.05 -27.12
C THR A 122 33.45 -10.64 -26.36
N PHE A 123 33.27 -10.24 -25.11
CA PHE A 123 34.36 -10.00 -24.17
C PHE A 123 34.55 -11.28 -23.32
N ALA A 124 35.68 -11.97 -23.57
CA ALA A 124 35.96 -13.25 -22.91
C ALA A 124 36.41 -13.09 -21.44
N GLN A 125 37.03 -11.96 -21.11
CA GLN A 125 37.58 -11.62 -19.81
C GLN A 125 36.89 -10.38 -19.23
N ASP A 126 37.42 -9.88 -18.11
CA ASP A 126 36.92 -8.71 -17.39
C ASP A 126 36.97 -7.45 -18.22
N VAL A 127 35.93 -6.63 -18.11
CA VAL A 127 35.85 -5.32 -18.76
C VAL A 127 35.69 -4.24 -17.71
N ALA A 128 36.55 -3.20 -17.77
CA ALA A 128 36.46 -2.08 -16.83
C ALA A 128 36.40 -0.74 -17.57
N PHE A 129 35.25 -0.07 -17.45
CA PHE A 129 35.01 1.29 -17.95
C PHE A 129 34.68 2.26 -16.81
N TRP A 130 35.20 1.97 -15.60
CA TRP A 130 34.94 2.78 -14.43
C TRP A 130 35.29 4.26 -14.65
N GLY A 131 34.34 5.17 -14.35
CA GLY A 131 34.51 6.61 -14.48
C GLY A 131 34.64 7.12 -15.93
N THR A 132 34.52 6.25 -16.93
CA THR A 132 34.73 6.60 -18.36
C THR A 132 33.53 7.36 -18.92
N ALA A 133 33.81 8.39 -19.70
CA ALA A 133 32.82 9.20 -20.40
C ALA A 133 32.69 8.75 -21.86
N PHE A 134 31.52 8.21 -22.20
CA PHE A 134 31.11 7.87 -23.54
C PHE A 134 30.22 8.98 -24.12
N GLY A 135 30.48 9.37 -25.40
CA GLY A 135 29.54 10.13 -26.19
C GLY A 135 28.38 9.24 -26.63
N ASN A 136 28.44 8.66 -27.82
CA ASN A 136 27.50 7.63 -28.24
C ASN A 136 28.08 6.24 -27.95
N ALA A 137 27.26 5.31 -27.43
CA ALA A 137 27.73 3.96 -27.15
C ALA A 137 26.72 2.91 -27.64
N SER A 138 27.13 2.08 -28.59
CA SER A 138 26.36 0.95 -29.07
C SER A 138 27.01 -0.35 -28.63
N LEU A 139 26.32 -1.09 -27.74
CA LEU A 139 26.75 -2.40 -27.22
C LEU A 139 25.73 -3.49 -27.57
N GLU A 140 24.89 -3.23 -28.56
CA GLU A 140 23.78 -4.15 -28.90
C GLU A 140 24.27 -5.58 -29.10
N LYS A 141 23.63 -6.56 -28.43
CA LYS A 141 23.97 -7.99 -28.52
C LYS A 141 25.41 -8.33 -28.12
N ALA A 142 26.09 -7.43 -27.40
CA ALA A 142 27.39 -7.75 -26.83
C ALA A 142 27.27 -8.82 -25.73
N THR A 143 28.30 -9.67 -25.63
CA THR A 143 28.38 -10.72 -24.59
C THR A 143 29.56 -10.44 -23.68
N PHE A 144 29.29 -10.31 -22.38
CA PHE A 144 30.30 -10.17 -21.33
C PHE A 144 30.41 -11.49 -20.57
N SER A 145 31.50 -12.24 -20.83
CA SER A 145 31.74 -13.52 -20.15
C SER A 145 32.42 -13.36 -18.80
N GLY A 146 33.21 -12.28 -18.62
CA GLY A 146 33.72 -11.81 -17.34
C GLY A 146 32.87 -10.70 -16.73
N PRO A 147 33.20 -10.26 -15.49
CA PRO A 147 32.60 -9.07 -14.89
C PRO A 147 32.72 -7.83 -15.78
N ALA A 148 31.65 -7.02 -15.83
CA ALA A 148 31.59 -5.80 -16.62
C ALA A 148 31.35 -4.60 -15.70
N ASP A 149 32.35 -3.71 -15.56
CA ASP A 149 32.30 -2.57 -14.65
C ASP A 149 32.16 -1.25 -15.41
N PHE A 150 30.96 -0.68 -15.35
CA PHE A 150 30.62 0.65 -15.85
C PHE A 150 30.34 1.64 -14.69
N SER A 151 30.78 1.32 -13.47
CA SER A 151 30.48 2.16 -12.31
C SER A 151 31.03 3.58 -12.50
N ASN A 152 30.22 4.58 -12.09
CA ASN A 152 30.50 6.00 -12.25
C ASN A 152 30.78 6.46 -13.70
N ALA A 153 30.54 5.61 -14.71
CA ALA A 153 30.65 6.00 -16.11
C ALA A 153 29.56 7.02 -16.48
N THR A 154 29.84 7.78 -17.54
CA THR A 154 28.86 8.71 -18.10
C THR A 154 28.58 8.33 -19.54
N PHE A 155 27.30 8.20 -19.89
CA PHE A 155 26.86 7.92 -21.25
C PHE A 155 26.04 9.09 -21.81
N GLY A 156 26.22 9.44 -23.07
CA GLY A 156 25.20 10.06 -23.90
C GLY A 156 24.15 9.01 -24.31
N PRO A 157 23.64 9.04 -25.56
CA PRO A 157 22.79 7.97 -26.05
C PRO A 157 23.50 6.61 -25.97
N ALA A 158 22.86 5.60 -25.39
CA ALA A 158 23.48 4.28 -25.22
C ALA A 158 22.49 3.15 -25.50
N SER A 159 23.00 2.06 -26.11
CA SER A 159 22.21 0.85 -26.33
C SER A 159 22.96 -0.37 -25.81
N PHE A 160 22.33 -1.07 -24.86
CA PHE A 160 22.71 -2.38 -24.33
C PHE A 160 21.65 -3.44 -24.72
N SER A 161 20.86 -3.16 -25.76
CA SER A 161 19.77 -4.05 -26.17
C SER A 161 20.30 -5.42 -26.57
N GLY A 162 19.68 -6.49 -26.04
CA GLY A 162 20.09 -7.87 -26.29
C GLY A 162 21.45 -8.25 -25.72
N CYS A 163 22.05 -7.44 -24.84
CA CYS A 163 23.31 -7.77 -24.18
C CYS A 163 23.18 -8.99 -23.27
N SER A 164 24.25 -9.78 -23.17
CA SER A 164 24.34 -10.90 -22.24
C SER A 164 25.47 -10.68 -21.24
N PHE A 165 25.13 -10.45 -19.99
CA PHE A 165 26.07 -10.35 -18.87
C PHE A 165 26.08 -11.69 -18.10
N ARG A 166 27.10 -12.52 -18.33
CA ARG A 166 27.21 -13.84 -17.70
C ARG A 166 27.78 -13.81 -16.30
N GLN A 167 28.44 -12.70 -15.94
CA GLN A 167 29.03 -12.42 -14.65
C GLN A 167 28.44 -11.09 -14.11
N PRO A 168 28.73 -10.67 -12.87
CA PRO A 168 28.16 -9.45 -12.32
C PRO A 168 28.38 -8.23 -13.21
N ALA A 169 27.33 -7.43 -13.36
CA ALA A 169 27.36 -6.18 -14.12
C ALA A 169 27.21 -4.98 -13.18
N PHE A 170 28.15 -4.04 -13.24
CA PHE A 170 28.20 -2.92 -12.32
C PHE A 170 27.93 -1.60 -13.07
N PHE A 171 26.81 -0.96 -12.72
CA PHE A 171 26.38 0.36 -13.18
C PHE A 171 26.16 1.32 -12.00
N SER A 172 26.79 1.05 -10.86
CA SER A 172 26.60 1.89 -9.67
C SER A 172 27.12 3.31 -9.89
N GLY A 173 26.28 4.31 -9.61
CA GLY A 173 26.62 5.72 -9.82
C GLY A 173 26.74 6.15 -11.29
N THR A 174 26.41 5.30 -12.26
CA THR A 174 26.46 5.61 -13.69
C THR A 174 25.46 6.71 -14.04
N LEU A 175 25.88 7.65 -14.87
CA LEU A 175 25.04 8.73 -15.40
C LEU A 175 24.71 8.49 -16.88
N PHE A 176 23.45 8.21 -17.16
CA PHE A 176 22.91 8.22 -18.53
C PHE A 176 22.26 9.58 -18.81
N LYS A 177 22.92 10.40 -19.65
CA LYS A 177 22.47 11.77 -19.96
C LYS A 177 21.27 11.81 -20.88
N ASP A 178 21.15 10.80 -21.74
CA ASP A 178 20.13 10.64 -22.75
C ASP A 178 19.39 9.30 -22.57
N ASN A 179 18.62 8.90 -23.57
CA ASN A 179 17.93 7.61 -23.56
C ASN A 179 18.92 6.45 -23.54
N VAL A 180 18.58 5.43 -22.77
CA VAL A 180 19.33 4.17 -22.75
C VAL A 180 18.38 2.99 -22.89
N SER A 181 18.81 2.01 -23.67
CA SER A 181 18.07 0.75 -23.83
C SER A 181 18.87 -0.41 -23.25
N PHE A 182 18.20 -1.19 -22.39
CA PHE A 182 18.57 -2.52 -21.93
C PHE A 182 17.50 -3.54 -22.37
N GLU A 183 16.74 -3.21 -23.43
CA GLU A 183 15.69 -4.09 -23.94
C GLU A 183 16.26 -5.47 -24.30
N ASP A 184 15.58 -6.54 -23.87
CA ASP A 184 16.00 -7.93 -24.11
C ASP A 184 17.39 -8.27 -23.54
N ALA A 185 17.91 -7.48 -22.59
CA ALA A 185 19.19 -7.76 -21.96
C ALA A 185 19.08 -8.88 -20.90
N ALA A 186 20.11 -9.74 -20.84
CA ALA A 186 20.17 -10.84 -19.88
C ALA A 186 21.29 -10.62 -18.85
N PHE A 187 20.92 -10.62 -17.57
CA PHE A 187 21.82 -10.52 -16.43
C PHE A 187 21.84 -11.87 -15.70
N GLY A 188 22.84 -12.71 -15.99
CA GLY A 188 22.93 -14.07 -15.44
C GLY A 188 23.35 -14.10 -13.96
N LEU A 189 24.00 -13.06 -13.46
CA LEU A 189 24.35 -12.87 -12.05
C LEU A 189 23.91 -11.48 -11.58
N ASP A 190 24.40 -11.04 -10.41
CA ASP A 190 23.98 -9.81 -9.78
C ASP A 190 24.20 -8.56 -10.67
N ALA A 191 23.19 -7.71 -10.72
CA ALA A 191 23.22 -6.46 -11.46
C ALA A 191 23.10 -5.26 -10.52
N PHE A 192 24.06 -4.34 -10.57
CA PHE A 192 24.17 -3.22 -9.64
C PHE A 192 23.93 -1.88 -10.33
N PHE A 193 22.77 -1.27 -10.10
CA PHE A 193 22.41 0.06 -10.58
C PHE A 193 22.24 1.08 -9.44
N ASN A 194 22.82 0.77 -8.25
CA ASN A 194 22.69 1.64 -7.07
C ASN A 194 23.15 3.07 -7.37
N ALA A 195 22.34 4.05 -6.98
CA ALA A 195 22.61 5.46 -7.21
C ALA A 195 22.87 5.84 -8.70
N ALA A 196 22.52 4.98 -9.66
CA ALA A 196 22.57 5.34 -11.07
C ALA A 196 21.54 6.43 -11.37
N ARG A 197 21.82 7.24 -12.39
CA ARG A 197 20.96 8.35 -12.78
C ARG A 197 20.62 8.28 -14.26
N PHE A 198 19.35 8.14 -14.55
CA PHE A 198 18.78 8.08 -15.90
C PHE A 198 18.03 9.39 -16.18
N ARG A 199 18.63 10.31 -16.97
CA ARG A 199 18.00 11.58 -17.34
C ARG A 199 16.98 11.42 -18.46
N GLY A 200 17.27 10.56 -19.43
CA GLY A 200 16.37 10.18 -20.49
C GLY A 200 15.52 8.97 -20.13
N ARG A 201 14.81 8.44 -21.12
CA ARG A 201 14.08 7.17 -21.00
C ARG A 201 15.05 6.03 -20.72
N ALA A 202 14.75 5.22 -19.71
CA ALA A 202 15.43 3.98 -19.38
C ALA A 202 14.54 2.79 -19.77
N ASP A 203 14.95 2.03 -20.77
CA ASP A 203 14.16 0.91 -21.30
C ASP A 203 14.78 -0.42 -20.91
N PHE A 204 14.13 -1.14 -20.01
CA PHE A 204 14.47 -2.49 -19.58
C PHE A 204 13.44 -3.52 -20.03
N ASN A 205 12.54 -3.19 -20.95
CA ASN A 205 11.49 -4.11 -21.38
C ASN A 205 12.08 -5.46 -21.84
N TYR A 206 11.38 -6.56 -21.51
CA TYR A 206 11.76 -7.93 -21.87
C TYR A 206 13.11 -8.40 -21.31
N SER A 207 13.78 -7.63 -20.47
CA SER A 207 15.06 -8.05 -19.88
C SER A 207 14.86 -9.13 -18.82
N ASN A 208 15.91 -9.93 -18.59
CA ASN A 208 15.94 -11.01 -17.62
C ASN A 208 17.05 -10.80 -16.59
N PHE A 209 16.70 -10.90 -15.29
CA PHE A 209 17.62 -10.83 -14.17
C PHE A 209 17.55 -12.14 -13.38
N ASP A 210 18.53 -13.02 -13.61
CA ASP A 210 18.53 -14.36 -13.00
C ASP A 210 18.90 -14.35 -11.52
N SER A 211 19.56 -13.28 -11.03
CA SER A 211 20.01 -13.13 -9.64
C SER A 211 19.56 -11.79 -9.06
N TYR A 212 20.21 -11.36 -7.97
CA TYR A 212 19.86 -10.12 -7.29
C TYR A 212 20.05 -8.88 -8.17
N SER A 213 19.11 -7.96 -8.11
CA SER A 213 19.15 -6.71 -8.87
C SER A 213 19.01 -5.52 -7.94
N TYR A 214 19.99 -4.63 -7.94
CA TYR A 214 20.08 -3.53 -6.99
C TYR A 214 19.86 -2.19 -7.70
N PHE A 215 18.74 -1.53 -7.44
CA PHE A 215 18.38 -0.20 -7.92
C PHE A 215 18.20 0.80 -6.75
N GLN A 216 18.88 0.58 -5.63
CA GLN A 216 18.73 1.42 -4.43
C GLN A 216 19.18 2.86 -4.73
N ALA A 217 18.36 3.83 -4.30
CA ALA A 217 18.59 5.26 -4.51
C ALA A 217 18.83 5.64 -5.99
N THR A 218 18.38 4.81 -6.94
CA THR A 218 18.44 5.10 -8.37
C THR A 218 17.47 6.23 -8.71
N LEU A 219 17.90 7.15 -9.58
CA LEU A 219 17.09 8.28 -10.03
C LEU A 219 16.70 8.13 -11.49
N PHE A 220 15.43 7.89 -11.76
CA PHE A 220 14.82 7.91 -13.09
C PHE A 220 14.14 9.25 -13.32
N GLU A 221 14.80 10.17 -14.06
CA GLU A 221 14.23 11.47 -14.42
C GLU A 221 13.32 11.37 -15.65
N GLY A 222 13.61 10.42 -16.57
CA GLY A 222 12.76 10.04 -17.69
C GLY A 222 11.81 8.90 -17.35
N ASP A 223 11.10 8.37 -18.36
CA ASP A 223 10.26 7.19 -18.19
C ASP A 223 11.12 5.96 -17.88
N ALA A 224 10.71 5.17 -16.91
CA ALA A 224 11.34 3.92 -16.50
C ALA A 224 10.46 2.73 -16.93
N LEU A 225 10.91 1.99 -17.93
CA LEU A 225 10.14 0.93 -18.55
C LEU A 225 10.70 -0.43 -18.17
N PHE A 226 9.88 -1.21 -17.46
CA PHE A 226 10.17 -2.56 -16.99
C PHE A 226 9.04 -3.52 -17.38
N SER A 227 8.36 -3.31 -18.53
CA SER A 227 7.30 -4.22 -18.96
C SER A 227 7.86 -5.58 -19.38
N ASP A 228 7.16 -6.64 -18.99
CA ASP A 228 7.54 -8.02 -19.31
C ASP A 228 8.94 -8.42 -18.81
N VAL A 229 9.48 -7.72 -17.81
CA VAL A 229 10.77 -8.06 -17.19
C VAL A 229 10.61 -9.27 -16.28
N ASP A 230 11.60 -10.16 -16.28
CA ASP A 230 11.67 -11.27 -15.33
C ASP A 230 12.79 -11.03 -14.30
N PHE A 231 12.39 -10.68 -13.06
CA PHE A 231 13.29 -10.68 -11.92
C PHE A 231 13.17 -12.01 -11.20
N SER A 232 13.97 -13.00 -11.61
CA SER A 232 14.00 -14.33 -10.99
C SER A 232 14.64 -14.30 -9.60
N GLY A 233 15.59 -13.38 -9.35
CA GLY A 233 16.14 -13.06 -8.02
C GLY A 233 15.42 -11.88 -7.38
N ALA A 234 15.74 -11.59 -6.12
CA ALA A 234 15.19 -10.44 -5.43
C ALA A 234 15.62 -9.12 -6.08
N VAL A 235 14.68 -8.16 -6.13
CA VAL A 235 14.95 -6.85 -6.70
C VAL A 235 14.73 -5.74 -5.67
N ASP A 236 15.69 -4.82 -5.57
CA ASP A 236 15.68 -3.77 -4.58
C ASP A 236 15.67 -2.37 -5.20
N PHE A 237 14.50 -1.71 -5.14
CA PHE A 237 14.27 -0.32 -5.51
C PHE A 237 14.14 0.58 -4.28
N THR A 238 14.68 0.20 -3.13
CA THR A 238 14.59 1.01 -1.90
C THR A 238 15.11 2.42 -2.15
N ALA A 239 14.31 3.42 -1.78
CA ALA A 239 14.61 4.84 -1.97
C ALA A 239 14.84 5.27 -3.44
N ALA A 240 14.47 4.45 -4.42
CA ALA A 240 14.51 4.86 -5.83
C ALA A 240 13.48 5.97 -6.09
N THR A 241 13.80 6.86 -7.03
CA THR A 241 12.90 7.94 -7.44
C THR A 241 12.54 7.80 -8.91
N PHE A 242 11.24 7.76 -9.18
CA PHE A 242 10.66 7.73 -10.52
C PHE A 242 9.95 9.06 -10.77
N SER A 243 10.62 9.97 -11.51
CA SER A 243 10.09 11.33 -11.74
C SER A 243 8.98 11.38 -12.80
N ARG A 244 8.91 10.37 -13.66
CA ARG A 244 7.88 10.18 -14.68
C ARG A 244 7.27 8.80 -14.56
N GLN A 245 6.71 8.27 -15.64
CA GLN A 245 6.08 6.96 -15.64
C GLN A 245 7.05 5.86 -15.19
N ALA A 246 6.61 5.04 -14.23
CA ALA A 246 7.24 3.78 -13.85
C ALA A 246 6.33 2.61 -14.30
N ASN A 247 6.77 1.86 -15.30
CA ASN A 247 5.95 0.84 -15.94
C ASN A 247 6.49 -0.56 -15.68
N PHE A 248 5.83 -1.33 -14.83
CA PHE A 248 6.11 -2.73 -14.49
C PHE A 248 5.01 -3.68 -14.97
N ILE A 249 4.28 -3.31 -16.02
CA ILE A 249 3.16 -4.12 -16.53
C ILE A 249 3.67 -5.50 -16.96
N ARG A 250 2.96 -6.58 -16.52
CA ARG A 250 3.25 -7.99 -16.82
C ARG A 250 4.59 -8.51 -16.33
N SER A 251 5.35 -7.74 -15.53
CA SER A 251 6.62 -8.19 -14.97
C SER A 251 6.44 -9.27 -13.92
N ARG A 252 7.47 -10.10 -13.77
CA ARG A 252 7.65 -11.00 -12.63
C ARG A 252 8.61 -10.36 -11.64
N LEU A 253 8.18 -10.22 -10.40
CA LEU A 253 8.92 -9.54 -9.35
C LEU A 253 9.07 -10.52 -8.17
N THR A 254 10.28 -11.01 -7.96
CA THR A 254 10.59 -11.89 -6.83
C THR A 254 11.15 -11.07 -5.68
N GLU A 255 10.53 -11.20 -4.49
CA GLU A 255 10.89 -10.45 -3.28
C GLU A 255 11.21 -8.97 -3.56
N PRO A 256 10.27 -8.20 -4.16
CA PRO A 256 10.55 -6.81 -4.52
C PRO A 256 10.50 -5.88 -3.30
N TYR A 257 11.51 -5.03 -3.20
CA TYR A 257 11.61 -3.98 -2.18
C TYR A 257 11.48 -2.60 -2.82
N PHE A 258 10.38 -1.90 -2.54
CA PHE A 258 10.10 -0.50 -2.91
C PHE A 258 9.97 0.40 -1.68
N GLY A 259 10.58 0.01 -0.57
CA GLY A 259 10.55 0.81 0.66
C GLY A 259 11.10 2.22 0.41
N TYR A 260 10.40 3.26 0.89
CA TYR A 260 10.77 4.67 0.68
C TYR A 260 10.90 5.09 -0.79
N ALA A 261 10.46 4.29 -1.76
CA ALA A 261 10.48 4.68 -3.16
C ALA A 261 9.51 5.84 -3.42
N ASN A 262 9.91 6.76 -4.31
CA ASN A 262 9.12 7.92 -4.66
C ASN A 262 8.67 7.84 -6.12
N PHE A 263 7.38 7.63 -6.33
CA PHE A 263 6.73 7.65 -7.65
C PHE A 263 6.03 9.00 -7.84
N THR A 264 6.69 9.92 -8.54
CA THR A 264 6.12 11.25 -8.80
C THR A 264 5.16 11.21 -9.99
N GLY A 265 5.42 10.38 -10.99
CA GLY A 265 4.49 10.08 -12.08
C GLY A 265 3.73 8.77 -11.86
N PRO A 266 2.88 8.36 -12.83
CA PRO A 266 2.07 7.14 -12.72
C PRO A 266 2.93 5.89 -12.49
N ALA A 267 2.56 5.07 -11.50
CA ALA A 267 3.21 3.80 -11.18
C ALA A 267 2.31 2.63 -11.62
N GLN A 268 2.71 1.90 -12.64
CA GLN A 268 1.88 0.87 -13.26
C GLN A 268 2.45 -0.53 -13.03
N PHE A 269 1.73 -1.33 -12.26
CA PHE A 269 2.00 -2.74 -11.97
C PHE A 269 0.89 -3.66 -12.48
N GLY A 270 0.14 -3.22 -13.47
CA GLY A 270 -0.97 -4.00 -14.04
C GLY A 270 -0.51 -5.37 -14.54
N LEU A 271 -1.25 -6.47 -14.20
CA LEU A 271 -0.90 -7.84 -14.59
C LEU A 271 0.45 -8.34 -14.05
N ALA A 272 1.15 -7.57 -13.21
CA ALA A 272 2.42 -7.99 -12.62
C ALA A 272 2.21 -9.17 -11.64
N ARG A 273 3.24 -10.00 -11.53
CA ARG A 273 3.26 -11.15 -10.63
C ARG A 273 4.32 -10.93 -9.57
N PHE A 274 3.86 -10.84 -8.34
CA PHE A 274 4.70 -10.69 -7.16
C PHE A 274 4.82 -12.04 -6.46
N SER A 275 6.03 -12.53 -6.32
CA SER A 275 6.36 -13.76 -5.58
C SER A 275 7.29 -13.45 -4.43
N GLY A 276 7.10 -14.14 -3.30
CA GLY A 276 7.75 -13.78 -2.05
C GLY A 276 7.22 -12.45 -1.47
N LEU A 277 7.80 -12.03 -0.36
CA LEU A 277 7.42 -10.84 0.37
C LEU A 277 7.59 -9.58 -0.49
N SER A 278 6.51 -8.82 -0.67
CA SER A 278 6.52 -7.58 -1.43
C SER A 278 6.41 -6.37 -0.50
N SER A 279 7.38 -5.46 -0.54
CA SER A 279 7.44 -4.31 0.36
C SER A 279 7.34 -2.98 -0.38
N PHE A 280 6.32 -2.19 -0.03
CA PHE A 280 6.11 -0.80 -0.43
C PHE A 280 6.03 0.11 0.82
N GLY A 281 6.69 -0.28 1.91
CA GLY A 281 6.65 0.46 3.17
C GLY A 281 7.17 1.88 3.01
N ASP A 282 6.43 2.87 3.53
CA ASP A 282 6.75 4.30 3.44
C ASP A 282 6.96 4.82 2.00
N ALA A 283 6.52 4.09 0.97
CA ALA A 283 6.57 4.54 -0.42
C ALA A 283 5.59 5.70 -0.66
N LEU A 284 5.98 6.63 -1.52
CA LEU A 284 5.16 7.77 -1.92
C LEU A 284 4.69 7.60 -3.37
N PHE A 285 3.37 7.59 -3.57
CA PHE A 285 2.71 7.64 -4.86
C PHE A 285 2.01 8.99 -5.01
N VAL A 286 2.56 9.87 -5.85
CA VAL A 286 2.02 11.23 -6.07
C VAL A 286 0.89 11.21 -7.10
N ASP A 287 1.03 10.42 -8.14
CA ASP A 287 0.06 10.17 -9.20
C ASP A 287 -0.56 8.77 -9.04
N GLU A 288 -1.37 8.32 -9.99
CA GLU A 288 -2.05 7.03 -9.98
C GLU A 288 -1.12 5.84 -9.71
N ALA A 289 -1.50 5.01 -8.75
CA ALA A 289 -0.85 3.73 -8.44
C ALA A 289 -1.72 2.56 -8.94
N GLY A 290 -1.37 2.00 -10.09
CA GLY A 290 -2.15 0.98 -10.78
C GLY A 290 -1.61 -0.44 -10.55
N PHE A 291 -2.32 -1.26 -9.77
CA PHE A 291 -2.06 -2.68 -9.52
C PHE A 291 -3.15 -3.59 -10.10
N SER A 292 -3.97 -3.09 -11.01
CA SER A 292 -5.10 -3.85 -11.53
C SER A 292 -4.67 -5.17 -12.18
N LEU A 293 -5.41 -6.26 -11.88
CA LEU A 293 -5.10 -7.62 -12.35
C LEU A 293 -3.74 -8.17 -11.87
N ALA A 294 -3.05 -7.49 -10.96
CA ALA A 294 -1.81 -8.01 -10.38
C ALA A 294 -2.09 -9.19 -9.45
N ARG A 295 -1.08 -10.04 -9.25
CA ARG A 295 -1.15 -11.19 -8.35
C ARG A 295 -0.01 -11.17 -7.35
N PHE A 296 -0.35 -11.17 -6.07
CA PHE A 296 0.58 -11.31 -4.95
C PHE A 296 0.42 -12.71 -4.37
N SER A 297 1.46 -13.53 -4.48
CA SER A 297 1.43 -14.92 -3.97
C SER A 297 1.71 -14.99 -2.47
N ASP A 298 2.40 -14.00 -1.94
CA ASP A 298 2.79 -13.89 -0.54
C ASP A 298 2.36 -12.53 0.05
N ALA A 299 2.80 -12.24 1.28
CA ALA A 299 2.41 -11.02 1.97
C ALA A 299 2.87 -9.74 1.25
N ALA A 300 1.97 -8.75 1.18
CA ALA A 300 2.22 -7.44 0.59
C ALA A 300 2.11 -6.33 1.65
N TYR A 301 3.16 -5.55 1.81
CA TYR A 301 3.27 -4.51 2.84
C TYR A 301 3.28 -3.11 2.20
N PHE A 302 2.22 -2.36 2.46
CA PHE A 302 2.08 -0.94 2.12
C PHE A 302 2.02 -0.08 3.39
N SER A 303 2.63 -0.56 4.48
CA SER A 303 2.58 0.14 5.78
C SER A 303 3.27 1.50 5.68
N GLY A 304 2.59 2.56 6.16
CA GLY A 304 3.10 3.92 6.07
C GLY A 304 3.08 4.55 4.67
N ALA A 305 2.73 3.79 3.62
CA ALA A 305 2.69 4.30 2.26
C ALA A 305 1.70 5.46 2.09
N ILE A 306 2.01 6.40 1.21
CA ILE A 306 1.19 7.58 0.94
C ILE A 306 0.72 7.54 -0.51
N PHE A 307 -0.59 7.51 -0.70
CA PHE A 307 -1.25 7.59 -2.01
C PHE A 307 -1.93 8.96 -2.13
N GLN A 308 -1.37 9.85 -2.96
CA GLN A 308 -1.93 11.19 -3.14
C GLN A 308 -3.04 11.22 -4.19
N ASP A 309 -3.05 10.26 -5.11
CA ASP A 309 -4.10 10.07 -6.10
C ASP A 309 -4.67 8.63 -5.99
N LEU A 310 -5.26 8.12 -7.06
CA LEU A 310 -5.97 6.84 -7.09
C LEU A 310 -5.05 5.65 -6.77
N ALA A 311 -5.49 4.78 -5.87
CA ALA A 311 -4.87 3.49 -5.59
C ALA A 311 -5.75 2.36 -6.18
N LEU A 312 -5.36 1.84 -7.35
CA LEU A 312 -6.16 0.92 -8.15
C LEU A 312 -5.70 -0.53 -7.97
N PHE A 313 -6.46 -1.29 -7.21
CA PHE A 313 -6.29 -2.74 -7.01
C PHE A 313 -7.44 -3.55 -7.62
N GLY A 314 -8.08 -3.03 -8.68
CA GLY A 314 -9.19 -3.72 -9.33
C GLY A 314 -8.78 -5.08 -9.88
N LEU A 315 -9.59 -6.13 -9.62
CA LEU A 315 -9.32 -7.52 -10.05
C LEU A 315 -7.97 -8.07 -9.55
N THR A 316 -7.32 -7.43 -8.59
CA THR A 316 -6.05 -7.89 -8.00
C THR A 316 -6.30 -9.10 -7.10
N LYS A 317 -5.36 -10.05 -7.13
CA LYS A 317 -5.41 -11.23 -6.28
C LYS A 317 -4.31 -11.18 -5.21
N PHE A 318 -4.70 -11.12 -3.93
CA PHE A 318 -3.81 -11.28 -2.79
C PHE A 318 -4.05 -12.67 -2.18
N GLU A 319 -3.08 -13.57 -2.33
CA GLU A 319 -3.20 -14.95 -1.83
C GLU A 319 -2.86 -15.06 -0.34
N ASP A 320 -2.15 -14.06 0.20
CA ASP A 320 -1.87 -13.91 1.62
C ASP A 320 -2.28 -12.51 2.11
N ILE A 321 -1.69 -12.03 3.17
CA ILE A 321 -2.02 -10.77 3.84
C ILE A 321 -1.58 -9.58 2.99
N VAL A 322 -2.48 -8.60 2.80
CA VAL A 322 -2.12 -7.25 2.38
C VAL A 322 -2.38 -6.29 3.54
N THR A 323 -1.38 -5.49 3.90
CA THR A 323 -1.49 -4.51 4.97
C THR A 323 -1.19 -3.09 4.50
N PHE A 324 -2.09 -2.18 4.86
CA PHE A 324 -1.97 -0.74 4.70
C PHE A 324 -1.92 -0.03 6.06
N GLN A 325 -1.33 -0.68 7.06
CA GLN A 325 -1.21 -0.12 8.40
C GLN A 325 -0.55 1.26 8.35
N GLU A 326 -1.21 2.27 8.96
CA GLU A 326 -0.73 3.65 9.01
C GLU A 326 -0.56 4.31 7.62
N ALA A 327 -1.01 3.66 6.52
CA ALA A 327 -0.99 4.26 5.19
C ALA A 327 -1.96 5.44 5.09
N ARG A 328 -1.71 6.35 4.16
CA ARG A 328 -2.52 7.55 3.93
C ARG A 328 -3.04 7.57 2.50
N PHE A 329 -4.35 7.77 2.36
CA PHE A 329 -5.03 7.85 1.07
C PHE A 329 -5.68 9.23 0.91
N GLN A 330 -5.29 9.97 -0.12
CA GLN A 330 -5.93 11.23 -0.51
C GLN A 330 -6.93 11.01 -1.65
N GLY A 331 -6.68 10.01 -2.51
CA GLY A 331 -7.60 9.54 -3.54
C GLY A 331 -8.38 8.28 -3.15
N ASP A 332 -9.16 7.74 -4.09
CA ASP A 332 -9.95 6.52 -3.90
C ASP A 332 -9.05 5.27 -3.79
N LEU A 333 -9.40 4.37 -2.89
CA LEU A 333 -8.81 3.03 -2.74
C LEU A 333 -9.77 2.00 -3.35
N ASN A 334 -9.42 1.46 -4.50
CA ASN A 334 -10.33 0.65 -5.32
C ASN A 334 -9.88 -0.82 -5.40
N PHE A 335 -10.67 -1.73 -4.81
CA PHE A 335 -10.48 -3.19 -4.86
C PHE A 335 -11.52 -3.90 -5.72
N LYS A 336 -12.28 -3.20 -6.55
CA LYS A 336 -13.40 -3.76 -7.31
C LYS A 336 -13.04 -5.08 -8.00
N GLY A 337 -13.83 -6.13 -7.74
CA GLY A 337 -13.67 -7.46 -8.36
C GLY A 337 -12.44 -8.24 -7.90
N GLY A 338 -11.71 -7.74 -6.89
CA GLY A 338 -10.51 -8.37 -6.35
C GLY A 338 -10.81 -9.59 -5.48
N SER A 339 -9.77 -10.40 -5.22
CA SER A 339 -9.81 -11.52 -4.27
C SER A 339 -8.71 -11.36 -3.24
N ILE A 340 -9.06 -11.28 -1.96
CA ILE A 340 -8.15 -10.89 -0.88
C ILE A 340 -8.29 -11.85 0.29
N SER A 341 -7.22 -12.57 0.62
CA SER A 341 -7.19 -13.45 1.80
C SER A 341 -7.33 -12.69 3.10
N ALA A 342 -6.53 -11.65 3.29
CA ALA A 342 -6.65 -10.78 4.46
C ALA A 342 -6.26 -9.34 4.12
N LEU A 343 -7.14 -8.39 4.38
CA LEU A 343 -6.94 -6.95 4.20
C LEU A 343 -6.89 -6.27 5.58
N LEU A 344 -5.77 -5.62 5.87
CA LEU A 344 -5.54 -4.90 7.12
C LEU A 344 -5.39 -3.40 6.83
N LEU A 345 -6.30 -2.60 7.42
CA LEU A 345 -6.32 -1.13 7.32
C LEU A 345 -6.16 -0.47 8.70
N ASP A 346 -5.57 -1.18 9.67
CA ASP A 346 -5.42 -0.66 11.04
C ASP A 346 -4.71 0.70 11.01
N LYS A 347 -5.35 1.74 11.58
CA LYS A 347 -4.85 3.12 11.62
C LYS A 347 -4.56 3.75 10.25
N ALA A 348 -5.08 3.19 9.16
CA ALA A 348 -5.01 3.86 7.87
C ALA A 348 -5.81 5.17 7.92
N VAL A 349 -5.29 6.21 7.28
CA VAL A 349 -5.92 7.53 7.24
C VAL A 349 -6.46 7.78 5.84
N LEU A 350 -7.77 7.94 5.74
CA LEU A 350 -8.44 8.28 4.49
C LEU A 350 -8.86 9.76 4.54
N ALA A 351 -8.56 10.51 3.50
CA ALA A 351 -8.96 11.91 3.40
C ALA A 351 -10.48 12.05 3.26
N ASP A 352 -11.00 13.23 3.61
CA ASP A 352 -12.41 13.56 3.40
C ASP A 352 -12.75 13.47 1.90
N GLY A 353 -13.75 12.63 1.57
CA GLY A 353 -14.19 12.41 0.19
C GLY A 353 -13.49 11.28 -0.55
N SER A 354 -12.39 10.73 -0.04
CA SER A 354 -11.81 9.49 -0.58
C SER A 354 -12.73 8.30 -0.29
N ARG A 355 -12.78 7.32 -1.19
CA ARG A 355 -13.69 6.17 -1.08
C ARG A 355 -12.93 4.86 -1.09
N ILE A 356 -13.36 3.93 -0.25
CA ILE A 356 -12.98 2.51 -0.32
C ILE A 356 -14.04 1.81 -1.18
N ILE A 357 -13.64 1.32 -2.34
CA ILE A 357 -14.53 0.67 -3.30
C ILE A 357 -14.32 -0.84 -3.22
N LEU A 358 -15.36 -1.57 -2.76
CA LEU A 358 -15.34 -3.01 -2.53
C LEU A 358 -16.39 -3.76 -3.37
N ASN A 359 -16.83 -3.18 -4.49
CA ASN A 359 -17.82 -3.80 -5.36
C ASN A 359 -17.31 -5.15 -5.89
N ASP A 360 -18.12 -6.21 -5.73
CA ASP A 360 -17.79 -7.56 -6.20
C ASP A 360 -16.44 -8.09 -5.68
N THR A 361 -15.94 -7.58 -4.56
CA THR A 361 -14.67 -7.99 -3.96
C THR A 361 -14.89 -9.15 -3.00
N ASP A 362 -14.12 -10.23 -3.18
CA ASP A 362 -14.09 -11.36 -2.25
C ASP A 362 -13.00 -11.14 -1.19
N ILE A 363 -13.39 -10.97 0.08
CA ILE A 363 -12.48 -10.74 1.20
C ILE A 363 -12.73 -11.78 2.29
N SER A 364 -11.76 -12.68 2.51
CA SER A 364 -11.91 -13.69 3.56
C SER A 364 -11.78 -13.11 4.96
N ARG A 365 -10.90 -12.14 5.16
CA ARG A 365 -10.72 -11.42 6.43
C ARG A 365 -10.48 -9.94 6.16
N PHE A 366 -11.29 -9.07 6.77
CA PHE A 366 -11.13 -7.62 6.72
C PHE A 366 -10.92 -7.09 8.13
N ARG A 367 -9.86 -6.30 8.35
CA ARG A 367 -9.49 -5.74 9.63
C ARG A 367 -9.33 -4.23 9.53
N ALA A 368 -10.38 -3.54 9.94
CA ALA A 368 -10.44 -2.11 10.22
C ALA A 368 -11.63 -1.88 11.17
N ARG A 369 -11.54 -0.89 12.04
CA ARG A 369 -12.69 -0.50 12.87
C ARG A 369 -13.71 0.25 12.02
N TRP A 370 -15.00 -0.04 12.27
CA TRP A 370 -16.06 0.61 11.49
C TRP A 370 -16.05 2.13 11.63
N ASP A 371 -15.79 2.64 12.83
CA ASP A 371 -15.70 4.08 13.09
C ASP A 371 -14.56 4.78 12.34
N GLU A 372 -13.50 4.07 11.98
CA GLU A 372 -12.38 4.60 11.20
C GLU A 372 -12.68 4.72 9.70
N ILE A 373 -13.60 3.89 9.16
CA ILE A 373 -13.83 3.78 7.70
C ILE A 373 -15.25 4.11 7.25
N LYS A 374 -16.20 4.25 8.17
CA LYS A 374 -17.67 4.36 7.89
C LYS A 374 -18.05 5.47 6.89
N ASP A 375 -17.30 6.57 6.88
CA ASP A 375 -17.57 7.73 6.04
C ASP A 375 -16.92 7.62 4.66
N ASN A 376 -16.00 6.65 4.49
CA ASN A 376 -15.24 6.43 3.26
C ASN A 376 -15.69 5.18 2.48
N VAL A 377 -16.41 4.23 3.09
CA VAL A 377 -16.87 3.04 2.35
C VAL A 377 -17.91 3.43 1.31
N ALA A 378 -17.62 3.17 0.03
CA ALA A 378 -18.56 3.40 -1.06
C ALA A 378 -19.81 2.55 -0.90
N TRP A 379 -21.00 3.16 -1.17
CA TRP A 379 -22.25 2.45 -1.02
C TRP A 379 -22.39 1.34 -2.06
N GLU A 380 -22.38 0.10 -1.59
CA GLU A 380 -22.70 -1.10 -2.35
C GLU A 380 -23.30 -2.14 -1.38
N PRO A 381 -24.55 -2.61 -1.61
CA PRO A 381 -25.25 -3.48 -0.66
C PRO A 381 -24.51 -4.78 -0.32
N GLY A 382 -23.88 -5.42 -1.32
CA GLY A 382 -23.13 -6.67 -1.13
C GLY A 382 -21.90 -6.47 -0.25
N ALA A 383 -21.14 -5.40 -0.49
CA ALA A 383 -19.95 -5.06 0.29
C ALA A 383 -20.29 -4.79 1.76
N TYR A 384 -21.36 -4.02 2.03
CA TYR A 384 -21.81 -3.77 3.41
C TYR A 384 -22.22 -5.06 4.12
N LEU A 385 -22.95 -5.95 3.45
CA LEU A 385 -23.34 -7.23 4.06
C LEU A 385 -22.14 -8.14 4.30
N ALA A 386 -21.16 -8.14 3.40
CA ALA A 386 -19.90 -8.86 3.58
C ALA A 386 -19.12 -8.33 4.79
N LEU A 387 -19.06 -6.99 4.98
CA LEU A 387 -18.45 -6.37 6.15
C LEU A 387 -19.17 -6.73 7.45
N VAL A 388 -20.52 -6.69 7.49
CA VAL A 388 -21.31 -7.13 8.65
C VAL A 388 -20.98 -8.56 9.03
N GLU A 389 -20.94 -9.48 8.06
CA GLU A 389 -20.61 -10.88 8.30
C GLU A 389 -19.15 -11.06 8.77
N ASN A 390 -18.23 -10.27 8.21
CA ASN A 390 -16.84 -10.25 8.65
C ASN A 390 -16.71 -9.81 10.12
N TYR A 391 -17.37 -8.70 10.52
CA TYR A 391 -17.34 -8.24 11.92
C TYR A 391 -17.96 -9.25 12.87
N ARG A 392 -19.01 -9.96 12.43
CA ARG A 392 -19.60 -11.06 13.20
C ARG A 392 -18.58 -12.19 13.43
N ARG A 393 -17.86 -12.62 12.39
CA ARG A 393 -16.82 -13.66 12.48
C ARG A 393 -15.64 -13.23 13.37
N LEU A 394 -15.32 -11.94 13.41
CA LEU A 394 -14.29 -11.38 14.28
C LEU A 394 -14.75 -11.20 15.74
N GLY A 395 -16.06 -11.36 16.04
CA GLY A 395 -16.62 -11.08 17.37
C GLY A 395 -16.66 -9.57 17.71
N TRP A 396 -16.62 -8.69 16.70
CA TRP A 396 -16.66 -7.25 16.87
C TRP A 396 -18.10 -6.75 16.81
N SER A 397 -18.89 -7.08 17.84
CA SER A 397 -20.35 -6.87 17.86
C SER A 397 -20.76 -5.40 17.69
N ARG A 398 -19.97 -4.45 18.23
CA ARG A 398 -20.26 -3.02 18.06
C ARG A 398 -20.09 -2.59 16.61
N ASP A 399 -18.98 -2.97 15.97
CA ASP A 399 -18.70 -2.63 14.57
C ASP A 399 -19.73 -3.31 13.63
N GLU A 400 -20.15 -4.56 13.94
CA GLU A 400 -21.22 -5.26 13.24
C GLU A 400 -22.54 -4.49 13.29
N ASP A 401 -22.98 -4.07 14.50
CA ASP A 401 -24.24 -3.35 14.68
C ASP A 401 -24.22 -1.97 14.02
N ASP A 402 -23.11 -1.25 14.12
CA ASP A 402 -22.97 0.08 13.53
C ASP A 402 -22.92 0.01 11.98
N CYS A 403 -22.20 -0.96 11.42
CA CYS A 403 -22.17 -1.23 9.98
C CYS A 403 -23.55 -1.65 9.47
N TYR A 404 -24.24 -2.59 10.17
CA TYR A 404 -25.59 -3.01 9.82
C TYR A 404 -26.59 -1.85 9.89
N TYR A 405 -26.50 -0.99 10.90
CA TYR A 405 -27.34 0.19 11.02
C TYR A 405 -27.17 1.11 9.81
N GLN A 406 -25.93 1.40 9.42
CA GLN A 406 -25.64 2.27 8.26
C GLN A 406 -26.12 1.61 6.95
N TYR A 407 -25.89 0.31 6.76
CA TYR A 407 -26.44 -0.46 5.63
C TYR A 407 -27.95 -0.27 5.50
N ARG A 408 -28.70 -0.45 6.59
CA ARG A 408 -30.16 -0.30 6.59
C ARG A 408 -30.61 1.13 6.28
N ARG A 409 -29.87 2.13 6.78
CA ARG A 409 -30.14 3.56 6.51
C ARG A 409 -29.95 3.90 5.03
N LEU A 410 -28.87 3.48 4.43
CA LEU A 410 -28.57 3.71 3.01
C LEU A 410 -29.54 2.93 2.11
N SER A 411 -29.78 1.66 2.42
CA SER A 411 -30.77 0.84 1.71
C SER A 411 -32.18 1.44 1.78
N GLN A 412 -32.58 2.03 2.93
CA GLN A 412 -33.85 2.74 3.07
C GLN A 412 -33.89 4.00 2.18
N ALA A 413 -32.78 4.72 2.05
CA ALA A 413 -32.71 5.93 1.22
C ALA A 413 -32.97 5.60 -0.25
N ASP A 414 -32.40 4.50 -0.76
CA ASP A 414 -32.55 4.06 -2.14
C ASP A 414 -33.94 3.53 -2.50
N LYS A 415 -34.74 3.12 -1.50
CA LYS A 415 -36.09 2.59 -1.74
C LYS A 415 -37.02 3.67 -2.29
N ARG A 416 -37.80 3.31 -3.32
CA ARG A 416 -38.93 4.14 -3.79
C ARG A 416 -39.99 4.24 -2.69
N TRP A 417 -40.76 5.34 -2.68
CA TRP A 417 -41.87 5.52 -1.75
C TRP A 417 -42.91 4.39 -1.93
N GLY A 418 -43.27 3.73 -0.81
CA GLY A 418 -44.20 2.62 -0.76
C GLY A 418 -44.23 1.97 0.63
N TRP A 419 -45.06 0.96 0.82
CA TRP A 419 -45.22 0.27 2.10
C TRP A 419 -43.91 -0.25 2.69
N SER A 420 -43.01 -0.75 1.84
CA SER A 420 -41.69 -1.23 2.25
C SER A 420 -40.84 -0.12 2.88
N LYS A 421 -40.86 1.10 2.32
CA LYS A 421 -40.13 2.25 2.87
C LYS A 421 -40.74 2.72 4.18
N ILE A 422 -42.10 2.70 4.28
CA ILE A 422 -42.81 3.06 5.53
C ILE A 422 -42.45 2.09 6.65
N ILE A 423 -42.45 0.78 6.40
CA ILE A 423 -42.05 -0.23 7.36
C ILE A 423 -40.60 -0.02 7.84
N ASP A 424 -39.68 0.28 6.91
CA ASP A 424 -38.29 0.57 7.27
C ASP A 424 -38.15 1.83 8.13
N ILE A 425 -38.94 2.89 7.83
CA ILE A 425 -38.96 4.11 8.64
C ILE A 425 -39.46 3.80 10.06
N LEU A 426 -40.52 3.00 10.17
CA LEU A 426 -41.06 2.58 11.47
C LEU A 426 -40.03 1.74 12.24
N ALA A 427 -39.38 0.79 11.60
CA ALA A 427 -38.31 -0.01 12.19
C ALA A 427 -37.09 0.82 12.64
N TRP A 428 -36.73 1.82 11.84
CA TRP A 428 -35.68 2.77 12.22
C TRP A 428 -36.08 3.59 13.43
N LEU A 429 -37.27 4.18 13.40
CA LEU A 429 -37.73 5.11 14.46
C LEU A 429 -38.00 4.39 15.79
N SER A 430 -38.51 3.15 15.75
CA SER A 430 -38.91 2.41 16.96
C SER A 430 -37.74 1.73 17.69
N CYS A 431 -36.82 1.11 16.95
CA CYS A 431 -35.78 0.26 17.56
C CYS A 431 -34.42 0.34 16.84
N GLY A 432 -34.22 1.32 15.92
CA GLY A 432 -33.00 1.45 15.18
C GLY A 432 -32.64 0.18 14.42
N TYR A 433 -33.60 -0.42 13.70
CA TYR A 433 -33.49 -1.71 13.00
C TYR A 433 -33.12 -2.91 13.90
N GLY A 434 -33.44 -2.83 15.18
CA GLY A 434 -33.19 -3.90 16.16
C GLY A 434 -31.76 -3.93 16.72
N VAL A 435 -30.95 -2.88 16.49
CA VAL A 435 -29.57 -2.77 17.01
C VAL A 435 -29.38 -1.62 18.01
N ARG A 436 -30.43 -0.83 18.27
CA ARG A 436 -30.40 0.34 19.16
C ARG A 436 -31.48 0.23 20.26
N PRO A 437 -31.26 -0.52 21.34
CA PRO A 437 -32.27 -0.68 22.42
C PRO A 437 -32.61 0.65 23.10
N SER A 438 -31.72 1.63 23.06
CA SER A 438 -31.95 2.99 23.58
C SER A 438 -33.16 3.69 22.95
N TYR A 439 -33.47 3.40 21.67
CA TYR A 439 -34.63 3.99 21.00
C TYR A 439 -35.95 3.50 21.62
N ALA A 440 -36.08 2.18 21.83
CA ALA A 440 -37.27 1.63 22.48
C ALA A 440 -37.43 2.18 23.92
N LEU A 441 -36.31 2.34 24.64
CA LEU A 441 -36.32 2.93 25.99
C LEU A 441 -36.75 4.41 25.95
N ALA A 442 -36.23 5.20 25.01
CA ALA A 442 -36.62 6.61 24.86
C ALA A 442 -38.11 6.76 24.50
N TRP A 443 -38.63 5.92 23.60
CA TRP A 443 -40.04 5.90 23.27
C TRP A 443 -40.92 5.46 24.45
N SER A 444 -40.47 4.49 25.25
CA SER A 444 -41.15 4.05 26.45
C SER A 444 -41.30 5.19 27.46
N LEU A 445 -40.20 5.92 27.69
CA LEU A 445 -40.20 7.08 28.59
C LEU A 445 -41.12 8.19 28.06
N LEU A 446 -41.05 8.48 26.76
CA LEU A 446 -41.89 9.49 26.13
C LEU A 446 -43.37 9.14 26.20
N THR A 447 -43.73 7.85 26.02
CA THR A 447 -45.09 7.34 26.15
C THR A 447 -45.60 7.59 27.56
N VAL A 448 -44.89 7.15 28.59
CA VAL A 448 -45.25 7.35 30.00
C VAL A 448 -45.44 8.83 30.33
N LEU A 449 -44.52 9.70 29.89
CA LEU A 449 -44.62 11.15 30.11
C LEU A 449 -45.83 11.75 29.42
N SER A 450 -46.09 11.37 28.16
CA SER A 450 -47.19 11.91 27.36
C SER A 450 -48.56 11.52 27.92
N PHE A 451 -48.74 10.24 28.23
CA PHE A 451 -50.01 9.77 28.82
C PHE A 451 -50.18 10.25 30.27
N GLY A 452 -49.09 10.34 31.04
CA GLY A 452 -49.14 10.96 32.39
C GLY A 452 -49.61 12.40 32.35
N LEU A 453 -49.15 13.20 31.34
CA LEU A 453 -49.64 14.57 31.14
C LEU A 453 -51.12 14.61 30.71
N VAL A 454 -51.56 13.70 29.81
CA VAL A 454 -52.97 13.59 29.40
C VAL A 454 -53.88 13.27 30.61
N PHE A 455 -53.49 12.35 31.48
CA PHE A 455 -54.23 12.01 32.68
C PHE A 455 -54.23 13.15 33.71
N TRP A 456 -53.17 13.88 33.85
CA TRP A 456 -53.06 15.02 34.76
C TRP A 456 -53.88 16.22 34.27
N TRP A 457 -53.72 16.62 32.98
CA TRP A 457 -54.37 17.79 32.41
C TRP A 457 -55.86 17.58 32.24
N GLY A 458 -56.29 16.38 31.85
CA GLY A 458 -57.68 16.02 31.61
C GLY A 458 -58.45 15.62 32.87
N ASP A 459 -57.87 15.71 34.08
CA ASP A 459 -58.45 15.21 35.32
C ASP A 459 -58.94 13.75 35.19
N GLY A 460 -58.12 12.95 34.44
CA GLY A 460 -58.48 11.65 33.89
C GLY A 460 -58.44 10.48 34.89
N ILE A 461 -57.94 10.68 36.11
CA ILE A 461 -57.83 9.64 37.12
C ILE A 461 -58.37 10.14 38.46
N ARG A 462 -59.04 9.24 39.23
CA ARG A 462 -59.51 9.51 40.56
C ARG A 462 -59.05 8.40 41.52
N ARG A 463 -58.79 8.77 42.78
CA ARG A 463 -58.41 7.81 43.82
C ARG A 463 -59.53 6.85 44.05
N SER A 464 -59.23 5.54 44.09
CA SER A 464 -60.24 4.50 44.39
C SER A 464 -60.62 4.55 45.92
N SER A 465 -61.78 5.05 46.21
CA SER A 465 -62.34 5.00 47.60
C SER A 465 -62.87 3.63 47.89
N ARG A 466 -62.00 2.58 47.96
CA ARG A 466 -62.36 1.33 48.64
C ARG A 466 -61.83 1.41 50.07
N PRO A 467 -62.72 1.53 51.12
CA PRO A 467 -62.29 1.43 52.48
C PRO A 467 -61.95 -0.03 52.79
N LEU A 468 -60.70 -0.33 53.10
CA LEU A 468 -60.34 -1.50 53.88
C LEU A 468 -60.76 -1.20 55.34
N SER A 469 -62.01 -1.61 55.70
CA SER A 469 -62.55 -1.62 57.04
C SER A 469 -62.44 -0.32 57.84
N GLY A 470 -63.54 0.51 57.83
CA GLY A 470 -63.81 1.63 58.73
C GLY A 470 -65.03 2.43 58.26
N PRO A 471 -65.85 3.10 59.20
CA PRO A 471 -67.00 3.87 58.78
C PRO A 471 -66.65 5.00 57.88
N ALA A 472 -67.44 5.21 56.82
CA ALA A 472 -67.21 6.26 55.78
C ALA A 472 -67.27 7.66 56.43
N GLU A 473 -66.20 8.39 56.44
CA GLU A 473 -66.18 9.86 56.57
C GLU A 473 -66.72 10.48 55.29
N GLU A 474 -67.91 11.04 55.36
CA GLU A 474 -68.73 11.61 54.31
C GLU A 474 -68.35 13.07 53.99
N ASP A 475 -67.15 13.47 53.85
CA ASP A 475 -66.80 14.84 53.36
C ASP A 475 -65.36 14.98 52.94
N SER A 476 -64.89 14.18 51.98
CA SER A 476 -63.65 14.53 51.23
C SER A 476 -64.00 14.66 49.78
N LEU A 477 -64.00 15.90 49.29
CA LEU A 477 -63.97 16.22 47.82
C LEU A 477 -62.90 15.37 47.15
N PRO A 478 -63.19 14.77 45.97
CA PRO A 478 -62.23 13.94 45.29
C PRO A 478 -60.99 14.77 44.97
N GLU A 479 -59.89 14.46 45.66
CA GLU A 479 -58.60 15.13 45.52
C GLU A 479 -58.12 15.01 44.08
N ARG A 480 -57.91 16.17 43.39
CA ARG A 480 -57.39 16.19 42.04
C ARG A 480 -56.03 15.47 41.96
N ALA A 481 -55.86 14.64 40.96
CA ALA A 481 -54.63 13.91 40.81
C ALA A 481 -53.45 14.86 40.60
N THR A 482 -52.44 14.75 41.45
CA THR A 482 -51.19 15.46 41.24
C THR A 482 -50.45 14.90 40.04
N LEU A 483 -49.59 15.69 39.38
CA LEU A 483 -48.74 15.23 38.27
C LEU A 483 -47.97 13.95 38.65
N ARG A 484 -47.46 13.87 39.87
CA ARG A 484 -46.76 12.71 40.40
C ARG A 484 -47.65 11.46 40.39
N ASN A 485 -48.92 11.58 40.82
CA ASN A 485 -49.86 10.48 40.80
C ASN A 485 -50.25 10.05 39.40
N ALA A 486 -50.39 11.01 38.46
CA ALA A 486 -50.68 10.74 37.07
C ALA A 486 -49.52 10.03 36.35
N LEU A 487 -48.28 10.43 36.61
CA LEU A 487 -47.07 9.75 36.08
C LEU A 487 -46.92 8.33 36.68
N PHE A 488 -47.18 8.17 37.98
CA PHE A 488 -47.18 6.86 38.62
C PHE A 488 -48.26 5.93 38.00
N PHE A 489 -49.47 6.44 37.80
CA PHE A 489 -50.56 5.71 37.14
C PHE A 489 -50.18 5.29 35.72
N SER A 490 -49.68 6.21 34.90
CA SER A 490 -49.19 5.93 33.54
C SER A 490 -48.10 4.86 33.54
N THR A 491 -47.11 4.96 34.44
CA THR A 491 -46.06 3.94 34.59
C THR A 491 -46.62 2.55 34.86
N MET A 492 -47.59 2.45 35.76
CA MET A 492 -48.25 1.18 36.11
C MET A 492 -49.05 0.62 34.93
N VAL A 493 -49.80 1.46 34.22
CA VAL A 493 -50.53 1.08 32.99
C VAL A 493 -49.55 0.62 31.91
N PHE A 494 -48.48 1.37 31.67
CA PHE A 494 -47.44 1.02 30.69
C PHE A 494 -46.82 -0.37 30.98
N LEU A 495 -46.55 -0.67 32.26
CA LEU A 495 -46.03 -1.98 32.69
C LEU A 495 -47.14 -3.06 32.81
N SER A 496 -48.36 -2.74 32.38
CA SER A 496 -49.56 -3.63 32.48
C SER A 496 -49.87 -4.11 33.89
N GLN A 497 -49.45 -3.35 34.89
CA GLN A 497 -49.85 -3.56 36.26
C GLN A 497 -51.08 -2.71 36.54
N GLY A 498 -52.19 -3.32 36.89
CA GLY A 498 -53.41 -2.59 37.23
C GLY A 498 -53.16 -1.68 38.43
N PRO A 499 -53.31 -0.35 38.31
CA PRO A 499 -53.13 0.55 39.44
C PRO A 499 -54.24 0.32 40.48
N ILE A 500 -53.86 -0.05 41.70
CA ILE A 500 -54.79 -0.40 42.75
C ILE A 500 -55.45 0.86 43.31
N ASP A 501 -54.78 1.99 43.34
CA ASP A 501 -55.19 3.21 44.04
C ASP A 501 -55.95 4.22 43.19
N PHE A 502 -55.92 4.09 41.83
CA PHE A 502 -56.48 5.07 40.89
C PHE A 502 -57.30 4.38 39.80
N LEU A 503 -58.48 4.97 39.48
CA LEU A 503 -59.37 4.52 38.39
C LEU A 503 -59.51 5.57 37.33
N PRO A 504 -59.47 5.20 36.01
CA PRO A 504 -59.66 6.13 34.92
C PRO A 504 -61.10 6.59 34.79
N VAL A 505 -61.32 7.87 34.54
CA VAL A 505 -62.67 8.48 34.50
C VAL A 505 -63.08 8.76 33.04
N GLY A 506 -64.29 8.41 32.65
CA GLY A 506 -64.90 8.77 31.38
C GLY A 506 -64.15 8.26 30.16
N ARG A 507 -63.85 9.16 29.23
CA ARG A 507 -63.14 8.83 27.98
C ARG A 507 -61.67 8.43 28.16
N HIS A 508 -61.07 8.71 29.31
CA HIS A 508 -59.68 8.36 29.60
C HIS A 508 -59.45 6.85 29.70
N ARG A 509 -60.49 6.03 29.82
CA ARG A 509 -60.39 4.56 29.72
C ARG A 509 -59.83 4.09 28.37
N TYR A 510 -60.13 4.78 27.27
CA TYR A 510 -59.54 4.45 25.96
C TYR A 510 -58.05 4.75 25.90
N PHE A 511 -57.59 5.83 26.54
CA PHE A 511 -56.16 6.15 26.63
C PHE A 511 -55.39 5.11 27.45
N VAL A 512 -55.99 4.54 28.52
CA VAL A 512 -55.39 3.45 29.28
C VAL A 512 -55.19 2.21 28.41
N ILE A 513 -56.17 1.84 27.57
CA ILE A 513 -56.03 0.72 26.64
C ILE A 513 -54.93 0.98 25.60
N LEU A 514 -54.93 2.18 25.00
CA LEU A 514 -53.90 2.56 24.03
C LEU A 514 -52.49 2.56 24.62
N GLU A 515 -52.34 3.11 25.82
CA GLU A 515 -51.06 3.12 26.54
C GLU A 515 -50.60 1.71 26.89
N GLY A 516 -51.48 0.84 27.36
CA GLY A 516 -51.17 -0.55 27.67
C GLY A 516 -50.71 -1.34 26.44
N ILE A 517 -51.40 -1.16 25.29
CA ILE A 517 -50.98 -1.78 24.03
C ILE A 517 -49.61 -1.26 23.61
N ALA A 518 -49.38 0.07 23.62
CA ALA A 518 -48.11 0.68 23.30
C ALA A 518 -46.98 0.21 24.24
N GLY A 519 -47.28 0.10 25.53
CA GLY A 519 -46.36 -0.42 26.56
C GLY A 519 -45.92 -1.85 26.26
N TRP A 520 -46.86 -2.75 25.95
CA TRP A 520 -46.53 -4.12 25.57
C TRP A 520 -45.68 -4.20 24.32
N MET A 521 -45.99 -3.42 23.29
CA MET A 521 -45.21 -3.39 22.04
C MET A 521 -43.81 -2.87 22.27
N LEU A 522 -43.64 -1.77 23.00
CA LEU A 522 -42.33 -1.16 23.26
C LEU A 522 -41.48 -2.03 24.20
N LEU A 523 -42.10 -2.65 25.23
CA LEU A 523 -41.40 -3.57 26.11
C LEU A 523 -40.93 -4.82 25.36
N ALA A 524 -41.78 -5.40 24.50
CA ALA A 524 -41.38 -6.52 23.62
C ALA A 524 -40.22 -6.14 22.68
N LEU A 525 -40.30 -4.98 22.03
CA LEU A 525 -39.23 -4.47 21.19
C LEU A 525 -37.93 -4.24 21.98
N PHE A 526 -38.02 -3.67 23.18
CA PHE A 526 -36.87 -3.47 24.05
C PHE A 526 -36.23 -4.81 24.45
N LEU A 527 -37.02 -5.79 24.89
CA LEU A 527 -36.51 -7.11 25.28
C LEU A 527 -35.87 -7.86 24.11
N VAL A 528 -36.47 -7.81 22.92
CA VAL A 528 -35.91 -8.43 21.71
C VAL A 528 -34.61 -7.77 21.31
N THR A 529 -34.53 -6.43 21.31
CA THR A 529 -33.31 -5.69 20.94
C THR A 529 -32.21 -5.85 21.99
N LEU A 530 -32.57 -5.84 23.29
CA LEU A 530 -31.64 -6.07 24.39
C LEU A 530 -31.10 -7.52 24.35
N GLY A 531 -31.98 -8.50 24.13
CA GLY A 531 -31.60 -9.90 24.00
C GLY A 531 -30.62 -10.13 22.87
N ARG A 532 -30.83 -9.47 21.72
CA ARG A 532 -29.87 -9.51 20.59
C ARG A 532 -28.50 -8.95 20.97
N VAL A 533 -28.44 -7.91 21.80
CA VAL A 533 -27.17 -7.29 22.25
C VAL A 533 -26.50 -8.12 23.35
N MET A 534 -27.27 -8.80 24.21
CA MET A 534 -26.74 -9.55 25.37
C MET A 534 -26.37 -11.01 25.09
N ILE A 535 -26.98 -11.65 24.07
CA ILE A 535 -26.79 -13.08 23.76
C ILE A 535 -25.61 -13.31 22.77
N ARG A 536 -24.96 -12.28 22.34
CA ARG A 536 -23.79 -12.34 21.41
C ARG A 536 -22.48 -12.59 22.10
#